data_abfb438ebe46ad336a0e70eb331e8fc9
#
_entry.id   abfb438ebe46ad336a0e70eb331e8fc9
#
_cell.length_a   1.000
_cell.length_b   1.000
_cell.length_c   1.000
_cell.angle_alpha   90.00
_cell.angle_beta   90.00
_cell.angle_gamma   90.00
#
_symmetry.space_group_name_H-M   'P 1'
#
loop_
_entity.id
_entity.type
_entity.pdbx_description
1 polymer ?
#
loop_
_entity_poly.entity_id
_entity_poly.type
_entity_poly.pdbx_seq_one_letter_code
_entity_poly.pdbx_strand_id
1 'polypeptide(L)'
;MGLRFTIAAMVLIWWFPIPKKFLKQLFLVSLIANTIQYSLTYSGLNMIDASAAVLIVMAEVPFGIIAAYFLLKEKPGIKSIVGILIAFFGVYTLSGSPNLEGKLLGMLLVLSGAATWGFGQVLAKPLTKKMNPIALAAWLCLMSGPILIALSAIFEGNTINYFYSANLTGWLIVGYLGLIMQPISYGCWYYVLKKNPVYKVMPIVTFGIPLTGFLAAIFLLGEEPTRELLVGGVIILIGVSMTLFTKQKSK
;
A
#
# COMPACT_ATOMS: atom_id res chain seq x y z
N MET A 1 11.83 -5.71 0.52
CA MET A 1 11.32 -4.35 0.79
C MET A 1 12.28 -3.49 1.60
N GLY A 2 12.84 -3.98 2.70
CA GLY A 2 13.76 -3.21 3.54
C GLY A 2 14.95 -2.60 2.81
N LEU A 3 15.59 -3.36 1.92
CA LEU A 3 16.70 -2.85 1.09
C LEU A 3 16.26 -1.66 0.20
N ARG A 4 15.11 -1.77 -0.48
CA ARG A 4 14.58 -0.69 -1.32
C ARG A 4 14.39 0.60 -0.54
N PHE A 5 13.82 0.52 0.66
CA PHE A 5 13.62 1.68 1.52
C PHE A 5 14.94 2.24 2.06
N THR A 6 15.87 1.38 2.46
CA THR A 6 17.18 1.82 2.95
C THR A 6 17.97 2.54 1.86
N ILE A 7 17.98 2.01 0.64
CA ILE A 7 18.64 2.65 -0.52
C ILE A 7 18.00 4.03 -0.81
N ALA A 8 16.66 4.09 -0.88
CA ALA A 8 15.95 5.35 -1.09
C ALA A 8 16.27 6.39 -0.01
N ALA A 9 16.31 5.96 1.25
CA ALA A 9 16.65 6.82 2.36
C ALA A 9 18.09 7.32 2.29
N MET A 10 19.07 6.44 2.03
CA MET A 10 20.47 6.81 1.92
C MET A 10 20.72 7.89 0.87
N VAL A 11 20.01 7.86 -0.26
CA VAL A 11 20.16 8.84 -1.31
C VAL A 11 19.49 10.17 -0.96
N LEU A 12 18.31 10.14 -0.34
CA LEU A 12 17.50 11.33 -0.13
C LEU A 12 17.81 12.08 1.15
N ILE A 13 18.26 11.39 2.22
CA ILE A 13 18.33 11.97 3.57
C ILE A 13 19.31 13.15 3.67
N TRP A 14 20.36 13.14 2.87
CA TRP A 14 21.40 14.18 2.88
C TRP A 14 20.88 15.55 2.46
N TRP A 15 19.77 15.59 1.73
CA TRP A 15 19.18 16.83 1.22
C TRP A 15 18.22 17.49 2.20
N PHE A 16 17.90 16.81 3.32
CA PHE A 16 16.87 17.27 4.24
C PHE A 16 17.32 17.26 5.70
N PRO A 17 17.11 18.36 6.44
CA PRO A 17 17.49 18.44 7.85
C PRO A 17 16.65 17.48 8.71
N ILE A 18 17.21 17.10 9.85
CA ILE A 18 16.55 16.22 10.83
C ILE A 18 15.29 16.92 11.40
N PRO A 19 14.10 16.37 11.20
CA PRO A 19 12.84 16.98 11.65
C PRO A 19 12.56 16.67 13.13
N LYS A 20 13.44 17.14 14.04
CA LYS A 20 13.40 16.82 15.47
C LYS A 20 12.00 16.92 16.09
N LYS A 21 11.21 17.93 15.68
CA LYS A 21 9.85 18.18 16.18
C LYS A 21 8.83 17.08 15.82
N PHE A 22 9.08 16.34 14.75
CA PHE A 22 8.12 15.36 14.20
C PHE A 22 8.59 13.91 14.28
N LEU A 23 9.73 13.62 14.90
CA LEU A 23 10.34 12.28 14.93
C LEU A 23 9.39 11.21 15.46
N LYS A 24 8.67 11.47 16.57
CA LYS A 24 7.70 10.52 17.12
C LYS A 24 6.55 10.21 16.15
N GLN A 25 6.03 11.25 15.47
CA GLN A 25 4.95 11.08 14.50
C GLN A 25 5.44 10.35 13.25
N LEU A 26 6.64 10.67 12.76
CA LEU A 26 7.28 9.98 11.64
C LEU A 26 7.52 8.50 11.95
N PHE A 27 8.03 8.20 13.15
CA PHE A 27 8.23 6.82 13.58
C PHE A 27 6.91 6.04 13.63
N LEU A 28 5.87 6.61 14.22
CA LEU A 28 4.54 5.96 14.27
C LEU A 28 3.98 5.71 12.86
N VAL A 29 4.07 6.71 11.98
CA VAL A 29 3.61 6.58 10.58
C VAL A 29 4.45 5.54 9.84
N SER A 30 5.78 5.54 9.99
CA SER A 30 6.65 4.56 9.33
C SER A 30 6.38 3.13 9.81
N LEU A 31 6.08 2.97 11.11
CA LEU A 31 5.75 1.68 11.68
C LEU A 31 4.43 1.14 11.11
N ILE A 32 3.39 1.96 11.07
CA ILE A 32 2.05 1.55 10.61
C ILE A 32 1.99 1.47 9.09
N ALA A 33 2.32 2.56 8.37
CA ALA A 33 2.12 2.67 6.93
C ALA A 33 3.12 1.86 6.09
N ASN A 34 4.30 1.57 6.65
CA ASN A 34 5.34 0.85 5.94
C ASN A 34 5.66 -0.48 6.62
N THR A 35 6.15 -0.47 7.88
CA THR A 35 6.69 -1.70 8.48
C THR A 35 5.62 -2.76 8.67
N ILE A 36 4.56 -2.48 9.42
CA ILE A 36 3.47 -3.44 9.66
C ILE A 36 2.77 -3.79 8.35
N GLN A 37 2.44 -2.78 7.55
CA GLN A 37 1.78 -2.95 6.28
C GLN A 37 2.53 -3.92 5.35
N TYR A 38 3.82 -3.67 5.09
CA TYR A 38 4.58 -4.52 4.19
C TYR A 38 4.82 -5.92 4.77
N SER A 39 5.07 -6.04 6.07
CA SER A 39 5.20 -7.35 6.72
C SER A 39 3.93 -8.18 6.54
N LEU A 40 2.76 -7.61 6.79
CA LEU A 40 1.47 -8.31 6.63
C LEU A 40 1.19 -8.65 5.16
N THR A 41 1.33 -7.68 4.26
CA THR A 41 1.02 -7.87 2.83
C THR A 41 1.93 -8.93 2.21
N TYR A 42 3.24 -8.89 2.47
CA TYR A 42 4.16 -9.87 1.87
C TYR A 42 4.06 -11.24 2.50
N SER A 43 3.81 -11.35 3.81
CA SER A 43 3.49 -12.64 4.43
C SER A 43 2.25 -13.27 3.82
N GLY A 44 1.21 -12.47 3.57
CA GLY A 44 -0.01 -12.95 2.91
C GLY A 44 0.20 -13.28 1.43
N LEU A 45 1.00 -12.49 0.70
CA LEU A 45 1.33 -12.73 -0.71
C LEU A 45 2.07 -14.05 -0.95
N ASN A 46 2.82 -14.52 0.03
CA ASN A 46 3.47 -15.84 -0.03
C ASN A 46 2.46 -17.00 0.11
N MET A 47 1.22 -16.73 0.49
CA MET A 47 0.19 -17.75 0.74
C MET A 47 -0.92 -17.76 -0.32
N ILE A 48 -1.08 -16.70 -1.09
CA ILE A 48 -2.14 -16.55 -2.10
C ILE A 48 -1.56 -16.09 -3.44
N ASP A 49 -2.34 -16.26 -4.50
CA ASP A 49 -1.94 -15.85 -5.85
C ASP A 49 -1.82 -14.33 -5.96
N ALA A 50 -0.90 -13.86 -6.80
CA ALA A 50 -0.61 -12.44 -6.95
C ALA A 50 -1.83 -11.66 -7.47
N SER A 51 -2.61 -12.25 -8.40
CA SER A 51 -3.85 -11.67 -8.92
C SER A 51 -4.89 -11.43 -7.82
N ALA A 52 -5.07 -12.40 -6.91
CA ALA A 52 -5.98 -12.27 -5.77
C ALA A 52 -5.47 -11.20 -4.78
N ALA A 53 -4.17 -11.22 -4.46
CA ALA A 53 -3.57 -10.26 -3.55
C ALA A 53 -3.74 -8.82 -4.04
N VAL A 54 -3.50 -8.55 -5.34
CA VAL A 54 -3.66 -7.21 -5.95
C VAL A 54 -5.09 -6.69 -5.82
N LEU A 55 -6.09 -7.57 -5.99
CA LEU A 55 -7.50 -7.19 -5.83
C LEU A 55 -7.86 -6.93 -4.36
N ILE A 56 -7.38 -7.75 -3.42
CA ILE A 56 -7.62 -7.56 -1.98
C ILE A 56 -6.97 -6.25 -1.49
N VAL A 57 -5.77 -5.92 -1.98
CA VAL A 57 -5.06 -4.67 -1.63
C VAL A 57 -5.92 -3.44 -1.95
N MET A 58 -6.81 -3.47 -2.94
CA MET A 58 -7.72 -2.36 -3.22
C MET A 58 -8.64 -1.98 -2.05
N ALA A 59 -8.83 -2.88 -1.07
CA ALA A 59 -9.54 -2.57 0.17
C ALA A 59 -8.84 -1.44 0.99
N GLU A 60 -7.61 -1.06 0.66
CA GLU A 60 -6.93 0.10 1.23
C GLU A 60 -7.73 1.40 1.04
N VAL A 61 -8.46 1.51 -0.08
CA VAL A 61 -9.31 2.68 -0.39
C VAL A 61 -10.47 2.80 0.61
N PRO A 62 -11.35 1.81 0.75
CA PRO A 62 -12.40 1.83 1.78
C PRO A 62 -11.85 2.06 3.18
N PHE A 63 -10.80 1.35 3.58
CA PHE A 63 -10.19 1.54 4.91
C PHE A 63 -9.64 2.96 5.11
N GLY A 64 -8.98 3.53 4.10
CA GLY A 64 -8.48 4.89 4.15
C GLY A 64 -9.59 5.94 4.24
N ILE A 65 -10.70 5.76 3.51
CA ILE A 65 -11.85 6.67 3.59
C ILE A 65 -12.50 6.58 4.98
N ILE A 66 -12.67 5.38 5.52
CA ILE A 66 -13.20 5.16 6.87
C ILE A 66 -12.26 5.81 7.91
N ALA A 67 -10.97 5.59 7.83
CA ALA A 67 -9.98 6.21 8.72
C ALA A 67 -9.99 7.74 8.61
N ALA A 68 -10.09 8.29 7.40
CA ALA A 68 -10.17 9.74 7.18
C ALA A 68 -11.45 10.36 7.78
N TYR A 69 -12.55 9.64 7.75
CA TYR A 69 -13.78 10.07 8.41
C TYR A 69 -13.60 10.22 9.92
N PHE A 70 -13.02 9.22 10.58
CA PHE A 70 -12.84 9.25 12.04
C PHE A 70 -11.71 10.19 12.48
N LEU A 71 -10.55 10.17 11.82
CA LEU A 71 -9.35 10.88 12.27
C LEU A 71 -9.25 12.31 11.72
N LEU A 72 -9.65 12.54 10.48
CA LEU A 72 -9.56 13.85 9.83
C LEU A 72 -10.90 14.55 9.75
N LYS A 73 -11.99 13.90 10.19
CA LYS A 73 -13.37 14.40 10.08
C LYS A 73 -13.76 14.73 8.64
N GLU A 74 -13.13 14.07 7.67
CA GLU A 74 -13.52 14.15 6.27
C GLU A 74 -14.84 13.40 6.10
N LYS A 75 -15.89 14.09 5.56
CA LYS A 75 -17.21 13.47 5.39
C LYS A 75 -17.33 12.88 3.99
N PRO A 76 -17.26 11.54 3.83
CA PRO A 76 -17.54 10.92 2.54
C PRO A 76 -19.01 11.13 2.19
N GLY A 77 -19.28 11.38 0.89
CA GLY A 77 -20.66 11.44 0.42
C GLY A 77 -21.30 10.05 0.37
N ILE A 78 -22.63 10.01 0.21
CA ILE A 78 -23.39 8.74 0.21
C ILE A 78 -22.88 7.76 -0.87
N LYS A 79 -22.44 8.26 -2.02
CA LYS A 79 -21.84 7.43 -3.08
C LYS A 79 -20.56 6.73 -2.64
N SER A 80 -19.72 7.40 -1.80
CA SER A 80 -18.55 6.75 -1.22
C SER A 80 -18.92 5.65 -0.26
N ILE A 81 -19.96 5.83 0.56
CA ILE A 81 -20.41 4.81 1.51
C ILE A 81 -20.91 3.57 0.75
N VAL A 82 -21.75 3.77 -0.27
CA VAL A 82 -22.21 2.67 -1.13
C VAL A 82 -21.04 2.01 -1.84
N GLY A 83 -20.10 2.79 -2.38
CA GLY A 83 -18.89 2.27 -3.03
C GLY A 83 -18.02 1.42 -2.09
N ILE A 84 -17.86 1.83 -0.83
CA ILE A 84 -17.16 1.06 0.21
C ILE A 84 -17.85 -0.29 0.44
N LEU A 85 -19.17 -0.31 0.60
CA LEU A 85 -19.93 -1.56 0.81
C LEU A 85 -19.81 -2.51 -0.38
N ILE A 86 -19.90 -1.97 -1.60
CA ILE A 86 -19.72 -2.75 -2.83
C ILE A 86 -18.29 -3.29 -2.92
N ALA A 87 -17.26 -2.50 -2.60
CA ALA A 87 -15.88 -2.96 -2.63
C ALA A 87 -15.64 -4.11 -1.63
N PHE A 88 -16.15 -4.02 -0.40
CA PHE A 88 -16.05 -5.12 0.56
C PHE A 88 -16.86 -6.36 0.15
N PHE A 89 -18.01 -6.18 -0.48
CA PHE A 89 -18.76 -7.29 -1.05
C PHE A 89 -17.98 -7.99 -2.17
N GLY A 90 -17.26 -7.22 -2.99
CA GLY A 90 -16.35 -7.78 -4.00
C GLY A 90 -15.21 -8.60 -3.39
N VAL A 91 -14.60 -8.14 -2.29
CA VAL A 91 -13.58 -8.91 -1.54
C VAL A 91 -14.19 -10.21 -0.98
N TYR A 92 -15.40 -10.15 -0.45
CA TYR A 92 -16.12 -11.34 0.00
C TYR A 92 -16.40 -12.32 -1.14
N THR A 93 -16.88 -11.84 -2.29
CA THR A 93 -17.12 -12.68 -3.49
C THR A 93 -15.83 -13.35 -3.96
N LEU A 94 -14.73 -12.62 -3.95
CA LEU A 94 -13.41 -13.13 -4.32
C LEU A 94 -12.93 -14.24 -3.37
N SER A 95 -13.29 -14.18 -2.08
CA SER A 95 -12.92 -15.20 -1.10
C SER A 95 -13.54 -16.58 -1.37
N GLY A 96 -14.61 -16.64 -2.16
CA GLY A 96 -15.21 -17.88 -2.64
C GLY A 96 -14.49 -18.53 -3.82
N SER A 97 -13.37 -17.97 -4.29
CA SER A 97 -12.58 -18.55 -5.37
C SER A 97 -11.94 -19.88 -4.94
N PRO A 98 -12.03 -20.96 -5.77
CA PRO A 98 -11.35 -22.23 -5.49
C PRO A 98 -9.85 -22.07 -5.24
N ASN A 99 -9.20 -21.12 -5.90
CA ASN A 99 -7.76 -20.83 -5.71
C ASN A 99 -7.44 -20.27 -4.32
N LEU A 100 -8.44 -19.80 -3.59
CA LEU A 100 -8.32 -19.24 -2.23
C LEU A 100 -8.87 -20.18 -1.16
N GLU A 101 -9.40 -21.33 -1.53
CA GLU A 101 -9.87 -22.33 -0.57
C GLU A 101 -8.73 -22.77 0.35
N GLY A 102 -8.97 -22.75 1.66
CA GLY A 102 -7.95 -23.04 2.67
C GLY A 102 -6.91 -21.93 2.89
N LYS A 103 -6.90 -20.84 2.11
CA LYS A 103 -5.93 -19.73 2.18
C LYS A 103 -6.42 -18.51 2.97
N LEU A 104 -7.40 -18.69 3.85
CA LEU A 104 -8.03 -17.59 4.62
C LEU A 104 -7.00 -16.73 5.37
N LEU A 105 -5.98 -17.35 5.96
CA LEU A 105 -4.93 -16.62 6.67
C LEU A 105 -4.18 -15.65 5.73
N GLY A 106 -3.80 -16.09 4.53
CA GLY A 106 -3.14 -15.25 3.54
C GLY A 106 -4.01 -14.06 3.12
N MET A 107 -5.30 -14.31 2.90
CA MET A 107 -6.27 -13.25 2.58
C MET A 107 -6.41 -12.22 3.72
N LEU A 108 -6.53 -12.69 4.97
CA LEU A 108 -6.64 -11.82 6.15
C LEU A 108 -5.37 -11.00 6.37
N LEU A 109 -4.19 -11.56 6.11
CA LEU A 109 -2.92 -10.85 6.18
C LEU A 109 -2.85 -9.73 5.15
N VAL A 110 -3.19 -10.00 3.88
CA VAL A 110 -3.22 -8.97 2.82
C VAL A 110 -4.26 -7.90 3.13
N LEU A 111 -5.46 -8.29 3.58
CA LEU A 111 -6.53 -7.36 3.94
C LEU A 111 -6.13 -6.47 5.13
N SER A 112 -5.48 -7.04 6.13
CA SER A 112 -4.94 -6.30 7.28
C SER A 112 -3.83 -5.35 6.85
N GLY A 113 -2.96 -5.76 5.90
CA GLY A 113 -1.98 -4.90 5.28
C GLY A 113 -2.62 -3.71 4.56
N ALA A 114 -3.68 -3.95 3.78
CA ALA A 114 -4.45 -2.89 3.12
C ALA A 114 -5.07 -1.91 4.13
N ALA A 115 -5.61 -2.42 5.24
CA ALA A 115 -6.16 -1.59 6.30
C ALA A 115 -5.08 -0.71 6.97
N THR A 116 -3.93 -1.30 7.31
CA THR A 116 -2.80 -0.56 7.92
C THR A 116 -2.24 0.48 6.98
N TRP A 117 -2.16 0.22 5.67
CA TRP A 117 -1.75 1.22 4.69
C TRP A 117 -2.75 2.38 4.64
N GLY A 118 -4.03 2.10 4.46
CA GLY A 118 -5.07 3.12 4.42
C GLY A 118 -5.07 4.02 5.66
N PHE A 119 -4.98 3.41 6.84
CA PHE A 119 -4.88 4.11 8.11
C PHE A 119 -3.59 4.93 8.22
N GLY A 120 -2.46 4.36 7.83
CA GLY A 120 -1.14 5.01 7.85
C GLY A 120 -1.07 6.25 6.96
N GLN A 121 -1.72 6.24 5.77
CA GLN A 121 -1.77 7.42 4.90
C GLN A 121 -2.58 8.57 5.52
N VAL A 122 -3.64 8.22 6.25
CA VAL A 122 -4.42 9.23 6.99
C VAL A 122 -3.59 9.86 8.12
N LEU A 123 -2.78 9.06 8.83
CA LEU A 123 -1.83 9.57 9.83
C LEU A 123 -0.70 10.40 9.20
N ALA A 124 -0.25 10.06 8.00
CA ALA A 124 0.78 10.81 7.28
C ALA A 124 0.29 12.18 6.80
N LYS A 125 -1.00 12.31 6.49
CA LYS A 125 -1.56 13.52 5.87
C LYS A 125 -1.27 14.83 6.62
N PRO A 126 -1.41 14.95 7.95
CA PRO A 126 -1.04 16.16 8.68
C PRO A 126 0.44 16.53 8.52
N LEU A 127 1.33 15.54 8.37
CA LEU A 127 2.77 15.76 8.17
C LEU A 127 3.06 16.31 6.77
N THR A 128 2.29 15.95 5.75
CA THR A 128 2.48 16.48 4.38
C THR A 128 2.32 18.00 4.32
N LYS A 129 1.51 18.59 5.20
CA LYS A 129 1.34 20.05 5.31
C LYS A 129 2.50 20.75 6.03
N LYS A 130 3.22 20.01 6.88
CA LYS A 130 4.29 20.54 7.75
C LYS A 130 5.69 20.31 7.21
N MET A 131 5.83 19.39 6.26
CA MET A 131 7.12 18.97 5.68
C MET A 131 7.07 18.98 4.16
N ASN A 132 8.26 19.00 3.56
CA ASN A 132 8.39 18.73 2.13
C ASN A 132 7.97 17.26 1.85
N PRO A 133 7.17 16.97 0.82
CA PRO A 133 6.73 15.61 0.48
C PRO A 133 7.88 14.62 0.28
N ILE A 134 8.97 15.03 -0.37
CA ILE A 134 10.13 14.16 -0.58
C ILE A 134 10.88 13.93 0.74
N ALA A 135 11.01 14.98 1.58
CA ALA A 135 11.58 14.82 2.92
C ALA A 135 10.76 13.86 3.78
N LEU A 136 9.43 13.93 3.72
CA LEU A 136 8.54 13.00 4.41
C LEU A 136 8.80 11.57 3.95
N ALA A 137 8.85 11.34 2.63
CA ALA A 137 9.16 10.02 2.06
C ALA A 137 10.53 9.51 2.53
N ALA A 138 11.56 10.34 2.48
CA ALA A 138 12.92 9.97 2.88
C ALA A 138 12.99 9.52 4.35
N TRP A 139 12.39 10.31 5.26
CA TRP A 139 12.38 9.99 6.69
C TRP A 139 11.56 8.75 7.04
N LEU A 140 10.41 8.55 6.37
CA LEU A 140 9.62 7.32 6.53
C LEU A 140 10.39 6.09 6.04
N CYS A 141 11.08 6.19 4.90
CA CYS A 141 11.94 5.12 4.39
C CYS A 141 13.12 4.82 5.32
N LEU A 142 13.77 5.85 5.88
CA LEU A 142 14.88 5.68 6.81
C LEU A 142 14.46 4.92 8.07
N MET A 143 13.29 5.26 8.60
CA MET A 143 12.78 4.63 9.83
C MET A 143 12.26 3.21 9.60
N SER A 144 11.64 2.94 8.44
CA SER A 144 11.07 1.61 8.16
C SER A 144 12.06 0.62 7.55
N GLY A 145 13.01 1.08 6.73
CA GLY A 145 13.94 0.20 6.02
C GLY A 145 14.74 -0.72 6.92
N PRO A 146 15.49 -0.22 7.92
CA PRO A 146 16.25 -1.04 8.84
C PRO A 146 15.38 -2.01 9.65
N ILE A 147 14.18 -1.57 10.07
CA ILE A 147 13.25 -2.42 10.83
C ILE A 147 12.77 -3.60 9.96
N LEU A 148 12.43 -3.34 8.69
CA LEU A 148 12.02 -4.39 7.75
C LEU A 148 13.15 -5.39 7.48
N ILE A 149 14.40 -4.93 7.38
CA ILE A 149 15.57 -5.82 7.24
C ILE A 149 15.74 -6.69 8.50
N ALA A 150 15.61 -6.10 9.69
CA ALA A 150 15.69 -6.82 10.94
C ALA A 150 14.57 -7.85 11.09
N LEU A 151 13.32 -7.49 10.74
CA LEU A 151 12.20 -8.43 10.75
C LEU A 151 12.39 -9.58 9.76
N SER A 152 12.88 -9.30 8.54
CA SER A 152 13.22 -10.34 7.56
C SER A 152 14.28 -11.30 8.13
N ALA A 153 15.32 -10.78 8.78
CA ALA A 153 16.35 -11.60 9.39
C ALA A 153 15.82 -12.51 10.52
N ILE A 154 14.83 -12.03 11.27
CA ILE A 154 14.23 -12.79 12.39
C ILE A 154 13.25 -13.87 11.88
N PHE A 155 12.38 -13.51 10.94
CA PHE A 155 11.27 -14.36 10.51
C PHE A 155 11.60 -15.26 9.31
N GLU A 156 12.47 -14.81 8.40
CA GLU A 156 12.84 -15.55 7.18
C GLU A 156 14.13 -16.35 7.35
N GLY A 157 14.89 -16.11 8.40
CA GLY A 157 16.04 -16.91 8.88
C GLY A 157 17.29 -16.89 7.97
N ASN A 158 17.14 -16.87 6.66
CA ASN A 158 18.24 -16.99 5.68
C ASN A 158 18.54 -15.70 4.90
N THR A 159 18.22 -14.55 5.44
CA THR A 159 18.35 -13.24 4.76
C THR A 159 19.77 -13.01 4.21
N ILE A 160 20.80 -13.43 4.95
CA ILE A 160 22.20 -13.30 4.53
C ILE A 160 22.49 -14.15 3.30
N ASN A 161 22.01 -15.39 3.26
CA ASN A 161 22.21 -16.29 2.12
C ASN A 161 21.47 -15.76 0.87
N TYR A 162 20.25 -15.23 1.01
CA TYR A 162 19.53 -14.59 -0.08
C TYR A 162 20.27 -13.36 -0.64
N PHE A 163 20.93 -12.62 0.24
CA PHE A 163 21.73 -11.45 -0.16
C PHE A 163 22.92 -11.87 -1.03
N TYR A 164 23.63 -12.95 -0.67
CA TYR A 164 24.79 -13.45 -1.43
C TYR A 164 24.39 -14.24 -2.68
N SER A 165 23.25 -14.89 -2.69
CA SER A 165 22.77 -15.68 -3.83
C SER A 165 22.01 -14.83 -4.88
N ALA A 166 21.72 -13.56 -4.58
CA ALA A 166 21.02 -12.69 -5.51
C ALA A 166 21.86 -12.44 -6.78
N ASN A 167 21.27 -12.72 -7.93
CA ASN A 167 21.90 -12.46 -9.22
C ASN A 167 21.92 -10.96 -9.56
N LEU A 168 22.68 -10.58 -10.61
CA LEU A 168 22.78 -9.19 -11.05
C LEU A 168 21.41 -8.58 -11.35
N THR A 169 20.51 -9.33 -11.96
CA THR A 169 19.14 -8.86 -12.27
C THR A 169 18.38 -8.49 -10.99
N GLY A 170 18.47 -9.30 -9.93
CA GLY A 170 17.87 -9.00 -8.63
C GLY A 170 18.40 -7.68 -8.04
N TRP A 171 19.72 -7.47 -8.10
CA TRP A 171 20.33 -6.23 -7.63
C TRP A 171 19.93 -5.01 -8.45
N LEU A 172 19.85 -5.15 -9.79
CA LEU A 172 19.38 -4.08 -10.67
C LEU A 172 17.92 -3.72 -10.38
N ILE A 173 17.06 -4.71 -10.13
CA ILE A 173 15.65 -4.47 -9.76
C ILE A 173 15.57 -3.73 -8.42
N VAL A 174 16.29 -4.17 -7.39
CA VAL A 174 16.30 -3.52 -6.08
C VAL A 174 16.85 -2.11 -6.17
N GLY A 175 17.93 -1.91 -6.95
CA GLY A 175 18.50 -0.59 -7.23
C GLY A 175 17.51 0.33 -7.94
N TYR A 176 16.88 -0.12 -9.02
CA TYR A 176 15.85 0.64 -9.74
C TYR A 176 14.66 1.02 -8.83
N LEU A 177 14.16 0.07 -8.07
CA LEU A 177 13.05 0.31 -7.16
C LEU A 177 13.42 1.27 -6.01
N GLY A 178 14.65 1.18 -5.47
CA GLY A 178 15.11 2.03 -4.38
C GLY A 178 15.52 3.43 -4.82
N LEU A 179 16.28 3.53 -5.93
CA LEU A 179 16.85 4.82 -6.39
C LEU A 179 15.86 5.66 -7.19
N ILE A 180 14.99 5.03 -7.97
CA ILE A 180 14.13 5.73 -8.94
C ILE A 180 12.67 5.65 -8.49
N MET A 181 12.12 4.45 -8.40
CA MET A 181 10.67 4.28 -8.19
C MET A 181 10.21 4.76 -6.82
N GLN A 182 10.93 4.44 -5.76
CA GLN A 182 10.54 4.80 -4.39
C GLN A 182 10.53 6.32 -4.16
N PRO A 183 11.59 7.09 -4.49
CA PRO A 183 11.59 8.52 -4.35
C PRO A 183 10.50 9.21 -5.18
N ILE A 184 10.34 8.81 -6.43
CA ILE A 184 9.37 9.43 -7.35
C ILE A 184 7.96 9.12 -6.90
N SER A 185 7.60 7.84 -6.71
CA SER A 185 6.23 7.45 -6.40
C SER A 185 5.75 8.01 -5.06
N TYR A 186 6.56 7.90 -3.99
CA TYR A 186 6.16 8.44 -2.68
C TYR A 186 6.26 9.96 -2.63
N GLY A 187 7.21 10.57 -3.34
CA GLY A 187 7.28 12.02 -3.49
C GLY A 187 6.02 12.58 -4.15
N CYS A 188 5.61 11.99 -5.28
CA CYS A 188 4.37 12.34 -5.97
C CYS A 188 3.13 12.07 -5.11
N TRP A 189 3.09 10.89 -4.44
CA TRP A 189 1.99 10.53 -3.55
C TRP A 189 1.77 11.57 -2.46
N TYR A 190 2.81 11.88 -1.67
CA TYR A 190 2.69 12.86 -0.59
C TYR A 190 2.46 14.29 -1.08
N TYR A 191 2.93 14.63 -2.29
CA TYR A 191 2.61 15.91 -2.91
C TYR A 191 1.12 16.02 -3.24
N VAL A 192 0.53 15.00 -3.84
CA VAL A 192 -0.91 14.96 -4.16
C VAL A 192 -1.74 14.90 -2.88
N LEU A 193 -1.33 14.09 -1.90
CA LEU A 193 -1.99 13.98 -0.60
C LEU A 193 -1.95 15.30 0.18
N LYS A 194 -0.89 16.10 0.05
CA LYS A 194 -0.79 17.43 0.63
C LYS A 194 -1.88 18.37 0.14
N LYS A 195 -2.18 18.33 -1.16
CA LYS A 195 -3.08 19.26 -1.83
C LYS A 195 -4.55 18.84 -1.82
N ASN A 196 -4.83 17.56 -1.64
CA ASN A 196 -6.16 17.00 -1.82
C ASN A 196 -6.63 16.19 -0.61
N PRO A 197 -7.94 16.07 -0.36
CA PRO A 197 -8.46 15.19 0.68
C PRO A 197 -8.21 13.71 0.35
N VAL A 198 -8.08 12.88 1.39
CA VAL A 198 -7.76 11.46 1.29
C VAL A 198 -8.76 10.71 0.43
N TYR A 199 -10.05 10.96 0.65
CA TYR A 199 -11.14 10.29 -0.08
C TYR A 199 -11.14 10.54 -1.60
N LYS A 200 -10.45 11.57 -2.08
CA LYS A 200 -10.26 11.83 -3.53
C LYS A 200 -8.99 11.18 -4.06
N VAL A 201 -7.90 11.27 -3.30
CA VAL A 201 -6.57 10.85 -3.77
C VAL A 201 -6.46 9.33 -3.84
N MET A 202 -6.89 8.64 -2.78
CA MET A 202 -6.71 7.20 -2.70
C MET A 202 -7.35 6.47 -3.89
N PRO A 203 -8.64 6.68 -4.22
CA PRO A 203 -9.25 5.95 -5.32
C PRO A 203 -8.60 6.22 -6.68
N ILE A 204 -8.18 7.48 -6.93
CA ILE A 204 -7.57 7.85 -8.22
C ILE A 204 -6.23 7.14 -8.44
N VAL A 205 -5.37 7.19 -7.41
CA VAL A 205 -4.01 6.65 -7.52
C VAL A 205 -4.02 5.13 -7.51
N THR A 206 -4.87 4.53 -6.68
CA THR A 206 -4.92 3.07 -6.53
C THR A 206 -5.69 2.36 -7.63
N PHE A 207 -6.48 3.06 -8.44
CA PHE A 207 -7.24 2.46 -9.55
C PHE A 207 -6.36 1.82 -10.63
N GLY A 208 -5.16 2.37 -10.88
CA GLY A 208 -4.21 1.83 -11.85
C GLY A 208 -3.50 0.54 -11.41
N ILE A 209 -3.42 0.30 -10.10
CA ILE A 209 -2.69 -0.85 -9.53
C ILE A 209 -3.28 -2.19 -9.97
N PRO A 210 -4.61 -2.45 -9.84
CA PRO A 210 -5.16 -3.75 -10.20
C PRO A 210 -5.10 -4.01 -11.71
N LEU A 211 -5.23 -2.99 -12.53
CA LEU A 211 -5.14 -3.19 -13.97
C LEU A 211 -3.74 -3.70 -14.37
N THR A 212 -2.70 -3.02 -13.91
CA THR A 212 -1.32 -3.40 -14.24
C THR A 212 -0.88 -4.66 -13.51
N GLY A 213 -1.20 -4.79 -12.22
CA GLY A 213 -0.81 -5.95 -11.40
C GLY A 213 -1.54 -7.23 -11.82
N PHE A 214 -2.84 -7.14 -12.11
CA PHE A 214 -3.63 -8.27 -12.56
C PHE A 214 -3.21 -8.76 -13.96
N LEU A 215 -2.97 -7.84 -14.90
CA LEU A 215 -2.44 -8.20 -16.21
C LEU A 215 -1.03 -8.80 -16.10
N ALA A 216 -0.18 -8.26 -15.23
CA ALA A 216 1.14 -8.82 -15.00
C ALA A 216 1.08 -10.23 -14.40
N ALA A 217 0.17 -10.51 -13.48
CA ALA A 217 -0.02 -11.84 -12.90
C ALA A 217 -0.41 -12.87 -13.98
N ILE A 218 -1.31 -12.51 -14.89
CA ILE A 218 -1.72 -13.38 -16.00
C ILE A 218 -0.57 -13.57 -17.02
N PHE A 219 -0.01 -12.47 -17.55
CA PHE A 219 0.92 -12.54 -18.68
C PHE A 219 2.35 -12.89 -18.28
N LEU A 220 2.81 -12.51 -17.09
CA LEU A 220 4.19 -12.74 -16.64
C LEU A 220 4.32 -13.95 -15.70
N LEU A 221 3.30 -14.23 -14.89
CA LEU A 221 3.33 -15.35 -13.94
C LEU A 221 2.53 -16.56 -14.42
N GLY A 222 1.74 -16.43 -15.51
CA GLY A 222 0.93 -17.51 -16.07
C GLY A 222 -0.25 -17.91 -15.16
N GLU A 223 -0.73 -17.00 -14.29
CA GLU A 223 -1.87 -17.30 -13.43
C GLU A 223 -3.16 -17.38 -14.24
N GLU A 224 -3.98 -18.38 -13.97
CA GLU A 224 -5.31 -18.54 -14.58
C GLU A 224 -6.38 -18.02 -13.62
N PRO A 225 -7.00 -16.85 -13.91
CA PRO A 225 -8.00 -16.27 -13.04
C PRO A 225 -9.30 -17.07 -13.08
N THR A 226 -9.81 -17.41 -11.90
CA THR A 226 -11.12 -18.06 -11.77
C THR A 226 -12.27 -17.08 -12.04
N ARG A 227 -13.47 -17.60 -12.26
CA ARG A 227 -14.68 -16.76 -12.45
C ARG A 227 -14.95 -15.88 -11.23
N GLU A 228 -14.80 -16.41 -10.04
CA GLU A 228 -15.00 -15.73 -8.76
C GLU A 228 -13.99 -14.58 -8.61
N LEU A 229 -12.74 -14.80 -9.03
CA LEU A 229 -11.70 -13.79 -9.03
C LEU A 229 -12.02 -12.63 -9.99
N LEU A 230 -12.48 -12.95 -11.20
CA LEU A 230 -12.91 -11.95 -12.19
C LEU A 230 -14.14 -11.16 -11.72
N VAL A 231 -15.17 -11.87 -11.26
CA VAL A 231 -16.42 -11.24 -10.78
C VAL A 231 -16.14 -10.38 -9.55
N GLY A 232 -15.43 -10.92 -8.53
CA GLY A 232 -15.06 -10.18 -7.34
C GLY A 232 -14.22 -8.95 -7.68
N GLY A 233 -13.25 -9.08 -8.59
CA GLY A 233 -12.43 -7.98 -9.10
C GLY A 233 -13.24 -6.86 -9.75
N VAL A 234 -14.17 -7.20 -10.63
CA VAL A 234 -15.09 -6.22 -11.27
C VAL A 234 -15.94 -5.51 -10.21
N ILE A 235 -16.48 -6.24 -9.24
CA ILE A 235 -17.28 -5.64 -8.16
C ILE A 235 -16.42 -4.67 -7.33
N ILE A 236 -15.19 -5.04 -6.97
CA ILE A 236 -14.25 -4.16 -6.26
C ILE A 236 -13.99 -2.89 -7.08
N LEU A 237 -13.68 -3.03 -8.38
CA LEU A 237 -13.42 -1.90 -9.27
C LEU A 237 -14.63 -0.95 -9.35
N ILE A 238 -15.84 -1.49 -9.46
CA ILE A 238 -17.08 -0.68 -9.45
C ILE A 238 -17.21 0.05 -8.11
N GLY A 239 -17.04 -0.63 -6.99
CA GLY A 239 -17.13 -0.03 -5.66
C GLY A 239 -16.12 1.11 -5.47
N VAL A 240 -14.86 0.89 -5.83
CA VAL A 240 -13.81 1.91 -5.75
C VAL A 240 -14.11 3.08 -6.72
N SER A 241 -14.55 2.80 -7.95
CA SER A 241 -14.94 3.82 -8.92
C SER A 241 -16.06 4.72 -8.42
N MET A 242 -17.05 4.17 -7.72
CA MET A 242 -18.14 4.97 -7.13
C MET A 242 -17.63 5.98 -6.10
N THR A 243 -16.53 5.68 -5.42
CA THR A 243 -15.91 6.61 -4.46
C THR A 243 -15.30 7.83 -5.15
N LEU A 244 -14.85 7.70 -6.43
CA LEU A 244 -14.27 8.78 -7.22
C LEU A 244 -15.28 9.92 -7.54
N PHE A 245 -16.51 9.54 -7.83
CA PHE A 245 -17.56 10.49 -8.28
C PHE A 245 -18.32 11.15 -7.14
N THR A 246 -17.76 11.16 -5.94
CA THR A 246 -18.40 11.77 -4.78
C THR A 246 -18.10 13.26 -4.73
N LYS A 247 -19.13 14.10 -4.93
CA LYS A 247 -19.07 15.53 -4.61
C LYS A 247 -19.26 15.71 -3.10
N GLN A 248 -18.27 16.29 -2.43
CA GLN A 248 -18.44 16.75 -1.05
C GLN A 248 -19.39 17.94 -1.06
N LYS A 249 -20.44 17.93 -0.23
CA LYS A 249 -21.15 19.18 0.09
C LYS A 249 -20.15 20.06 0.85
N SER A 250 -19.65 21.11 0.18
CA SER A 250 -18.89 22.17 0.83
C SER A 250 -19.80 22.76 1.93
N LYS A 251 -19.30 22.78 3.17
CA LYS A 251 -19.82 23.68 4.21
C LYS A 251 -19.07 24.97 4.11
#